data_0130e315900dbb448a5df79ba3c26d2f
#
_entry.id   0130e315900dbb448a5df79ba3c26d2f
#
_cell.length_a   1.000
_cell.length_b   1.000
_cell.length_c   1.000
_cell.angle_alpha   90.00
_cell.angle_beta   90.00
_cell.angle_gamma   90.00
#
_symmetry.space_group_name_H-M   'P 1'
#
loop_
_entity.id
_entity.type
_entity.pdbx_description
1 polymer ?
#
loop_
_entity_poly.entity_id
_entity_poly.type
_entity_poly.pdbx_seq_one_letter_code
_entity_poly.pdbx_strand_id
1 'polypeptide(L)'
;MQRKSLTHLGETEMEVLHHVWDLGEATVADVRERILEDREVAYTTIMTVLKKLAEKGYLDYHKEGRSYVYQPAQTPNEVQHSLLRRLMDKVFEGSPSALVQTLVQREDLSDDERAEIRALIDALDEQDADPDDTGSDS
;
A
#
# COMPACT_ATOMS: atom_id res chain seq x y z
N MET A 1 1.27 -23.86 10.94
CA MET A 1 -0.02 -23.20 10.93
C MET A 1 0.14 -21.79 10.40
N GLN A 2 -0.61 -21.47 9.37
CA GLN A 2 -0.50 -20.17 8.76
C GLN A 2 -1.45 -19.18 9.41
N ARG A 3 -0.94 -18.00 9.68
CA ARG A 3 -1.77 -16.92 10.15
C ARG A 3 -2.39 -16.22 8.96
N LYS A 4 -3.66 -15.90 9.07
CA LYS A 4 -4.27 -15.05 8.07
C LYS A 4 -3.79 -13.62 8.27
N SER A 5 -3.35 -13.03 7.18
CA SER A 5 -2.97 -11.64 7.19
C SER A 5 -4.22 -10.77 7.33
N LEU A 6 -4.10 -9.66 8.05
CA LEU A 6 -5.19 -8.68 8.13
C LEU A 6 -5.41 -7.99 6.79
N THR A 7 -4.39 -7.98 5.96
CA THR A 7 -4.48 -7.41 4.63
C THR A 7 -4.32 -8.51 3.61
N HIS A 8 -4.55 -8.17 2.35
CA HIS A 8 -4.37 -9.10 1.25
C HIS A 8 -2.90 -9.47 1.04
N LEU A 9 -2.00 -8.66 1.54
CA LEU A 9 -0.56 -8.83 1.36
C LEU A 9 0.10 -9.17 2.69
N GLY A 10 1.02 -10.14 2.64
CA GLY A 10 1.86 -10.45 3.77
C GLY A 10 2.98 -9.43 3.92
N GLU A 11 3.74 -9.57 5.00
CA GLU A 11 4.80 -8.63 5.33
C GLU A 11 5.91 -8.60 4.29
N THR A 12 6.36 -9.78 3.86
CA THR A 12 7.41 -9.87 2.85
C THR A 12 6.90 -9.41 1.49
N GLU A 13 5.65 -9.72 1.19
CA GLU A 13 5.05 -9.25 -0.06
C GLU A 13 5.01 -7.73 -0.10
N MET A 14 4.64 -7.11 1.01
CA MET A 14 4.58 -5.66 1.09
C MET A 14 5.98 -5.05 0.95
N GLU A 15 6.96 -5.66 1.61
CA GLU A 15 8.34 -5.22 1.50
C GLU A 15 8.84 -5.24 0.06
N VAL A 16 8.60 -6.35 -0.63
CA VAL A 16 9.02 -6.49 -2.01
C VAL A 16 8.30 -5.50 -2.91
N LEU A 17 7.01 -5.32 -2.69
CA LEU A 17 6.22 -4.39 -3.48
C LEU A 17 6.74 -2.95 -3.33
N HIS A 18 7.12 -2.55 -2.12
CA HIS A 18 7.71 -1.23 -1.91
C HIS A 18 8.98 -1.05 -2.72
N HIS A 19 9.82 -2.08 -2.79
CA HIS A 19 11.05 -1.98 -3.57
C HIS A 19 10.77 -1.83 -5.06
N VAL A 20 9.77 -2.56 -5.56
CA VAL A 20 9.40 -2.41 -6.98
C VAL A 20 8.86 -1.02 -7.25
N TRP A 21 8.05 -0.47 -6.34
CA TRP A 21 7.55 0.89 -6.48
C TRP A 21 8.69 1.89 -6.54
N ASP A 22 9.68 1.74 -5.65
CA ASP A 22 10.82 2.66 -5.59
C ASP A 22 11.67 2.59 -6.86
N LEU A 23 11.83 1.39 -7.40
CA LEU A 23 12.66 1.19 -8.57
C LEU A 23 11.94 1.47 -9.89
N GLY A 24 10.61 1.46 -9.86
CA GLY A 24 9.81 1.61 -11.08
C GLY A 24 9.61 0.29 -11.80
N GLU A 25 10.68 -0.43 -12.03
CA GLU A 25 10.64 -1.80 -12.53
C GLU A 25 11.88 -2.52 -12.00
N ALA A 26 11.81 -3.84 -11.85
CA ALA A 26 12.86 -4.58 -11.19
C ALA A 26 12.86 -6.05 -11.58
N THR A 27 14.06 -6.60 -11.64
CA THR A 27 14.24 -8.05 -11.73
C THR A 27 14.30 -8.61 -10.32
N VAL A 28 14.28 -9.95 -10.22
CA VAL A 28 14.48 -10.63 -8.93
C VAL A 28 15.80 -10.19 -8.30
N ALA A 29 16.85 -10.10 -9.10
CA ALA A 29 18.17 -9.71 -8.61
C ALA A 29 18.18 -8.29 -8.06
N ASP A 30 17.48 -7.38 -8.73
CA ASP A 30 17.41 -5.99 -8.28
C ASP A 30 16.77 -5.89 -6.90
N VAL A 31 15.67 -6.57 -6.70
CA VAL A 31 14.96 -6.53 -5.43
C VAL A 31 15.78 -7.19 -4.33
N ARG A 32 16.36 -8.34 -4.66
CA ARG A 32 17.18 -9.06 -3.69
C ARG A 32 18.35 -8.22 -3.21
N GLU A 33 18.98 -7.52 -4.14
CA GLU A 33 20.12 -6.70 -3.81
C GLU A 33 19.77 -5.60 -2.80
N ARG A 34 18.59 -5.01 -2.96
CA ARG A 34 18.15 -3.98 -2.02
C ARG A 34 17.86 -4.57 -0.64
N ILE A 35 17.24 -5.75 -0.59
CA ILE A 35 16.94 -6.38 0.69
C ILE A 35 18.21 -6.85 1.38
N LEU A 36 19.21 -7.30 0.62
CA LEU A 36 20.47 -7.74 1.18
C LEU A 36 21.21 -6.65 1.94
N GLU A 37 20.88 -5.40 1.72
CA GLU A 37 21.45 -4.31 2.52
C GLU A 37 21.07 -4.40 3.99
N ASP A 38 19.93 -5.00 4.28
CA ASP A 38 19.41 -5.09 5.64
C ASP A 38 19.47 -6.50 6.21
N ARG A 39 19.24 -7.51 5.40
CA ARG A 39 19.18 -8.87 5.87
C ARG A 39 19.42 -9.84 4.72
N GLU A 40 19.76 -11.07 5.07
CA GLU A 40 19.93 -12.10 4.06
C GLU A 40 18.60 -12.65 3.61
N VAL A 41 18.50 -12.93 2.31
CA VAL A 41 17.30 -13.47 1.71
C VAL A 41 17.71 -14.29 0.48
N ALA A 42 17.03 -15.42 0.30
CA ALA A 42 17.32 -16.28 -0.84
C ALA A 42 16.70 -15.73 -2.12
N TYR A 43 17.39 -15.95 -3.22
CA TYR A 43 16.91 -15.56 -4.53
C TYR A 43 15.54 -16.18 -4.82
N THR A 44 15.38 -17.48 -4.50
CA THR A 44 14.13 -18.17 -4.75
C THR A 44 12.97 -17.62 -3.94
N THR A 45 13.25 -17.13 -2.75
CA THR A 45 12.23 -16.49 -1.93
C THR A 45 11.66 -15.27 -2.63
N ILE A 46 12.55 -14.40 -3.13
CA ILE A 46 12.11 -13.18 -3.81
C ILE A 46 11.39 -13.54 -5.10
N MET A 47 11.89 -14.53 -5.83
CA MET A 47 11.23 -14.97 -7.06
C MET A 47 9.80 -15.41 -6.79
N THR A 48 9.60 -16.22 -5.75
CA THR A 48 8.27 -16.68 -5.39
C THR A 48 7.35 -15.53 -4.99
N VAL A 49 7.87 -14.58 -4.23
CA VAL A 49 7.09 -13.43 -3.79
C VAL A 49 6.67 -12.57 -4.97
N LEU A 50 7.58 -12.30 -5.89
CA LEU A 50 7.26 -11.49 -7.07
C LEU A 50 6.19 -12.18 -7.92
N LYS A 51 6.29 -13.50 -8.08
CA LYS A 51 5.27 -14.25 -8.82
C LYS A 51 3.92 -14.15 -8.16
N LYS A 52 3.88 -14.26 -6.83
CA LYS A 52 2.62 -14.13 -6.10
C LYS A 52 2.01 -12.75 -6.24
N LEU A 53 2.85 -11.72 -6.19
CA LEU A 53 2.35 -10.35 -6.37
C LEU A 53 1.75 -10.17 -7.76
N ALA A 54 2.37 -10.78 -8.77
CA ALA A 54 1.82 -10.72 -10.12
C ALA A 54 0.49 -11.48 -10.20
N GLU A 55 0.41 -12.64 -9.57
CA GLU A 55 -0.83 -13.43 -9.55
C GLU A 55 -1.96 -12.69 -8.86
N LYS A 56 -1.63 -11.92 -7.83
CA LYS A 56 -2.63 -11.15 -7.09
C LYS A 56 -3.02 -9.85 -7.79
N GLY A 57 -2.34 -9.51 -8.90
CA GLY A 57 -2.69 -8.34 -9.67
C GLY A 57 -1.99 -7.05 -9.26
N TYR A 58 -0.99 -7.13 -8.38
CA TYR A 58 -0.25 -5.94 -7.95
C TYR A 58 0.90 -5.60 -8.89
N LEU A 59 1.42 -6.60 -9.60
CA LEU A 59 2.52 -6.41 -10.53
C LEU A 59 2.18 -7.02 -11.87
N ASP A 60 2.72 -6.42 -12.92
CA ASP A 60 2.83 -7.01 -14.24
C ASP A 60 4.28 -7.41 -14.46
N TYR A 61 4.51 -8.18 -15.48
CA TYR A 61 5.88 -8.53 -15.83
C TYR A 61 6.01 -8.77 -17.32
N HIS A 62 7.23 -8.63 -17.79
CA HIS A 62 7.58 -9.00 -19.16
C HIS A 62 8.96 -9.61 -19.13
N LYS A 63 9.30 -10.32 -20.18
CA LYS A 63 10.58 -11.00 -20.28
C LYS A 63 11.55 -10.15 -21.08
N GLU A 64 12.74 -9.95 -20.53
CA GLU A 64 13.84 -9.29 -21.24
C GLU A 64 15.02 -10.25 -21.23
N GLY A 65 15.36 -10.81 -22.39
CA GLY A 65 16.37 -11.84 -22.45
C GLY A 65 15.94 -13.04 -21.65
N ARG A 66 16.72 -13.39 -20.63
CA ARG A 66 16.41 -14.52 -19.76
C ARG A 66 15.78 -14.11 -18.45
N SER A 67 15.62 -12.81 -18.23
CA SER A 67 15.11 -12.30 -16.97
C SER A 67 13.68 -11.83 -17.12
N TYR A 68 12.93 -11.95 -16.05
CA TYR A 68 11.63 -11.31 -15.95
C TYR A 68 11.79 -9.97 -15.26
N VAL A 69 11.15 -8.95 -15.82
CA VAL A 69 11.16 -7.61 -15.26
C VAL A 69 9.76 -7.33 -14.75
N TYR A 70 9.65 -7.01 -13.47
CA TYR A 70 8.37 -6.75 -12.81
C TYR A 70 8.15 -5.26 -12.68
N GLN A 71 6.91 -4.84 -12.85
CA GLN A 71 6.54 -3.43 -12.77
C GLN A 71 5.18 -3.31 -12.11
N PRO A 72 4.87 -2.16 -11.51
CA PRO A 72 3.57 -2.00 -10.86
C PRO A 72 2.42 -2.11 -11.86
N ALA A 73 1.44 -2.93 -11.53
CA ALA A 73 0.20 -3.02 -12.29
C ALA A 73 -0.83 -2.02 -11.78
N GLN A 74 -0.66 -1.59 -10.55
CA GLN A 74 -1.53 -0.61 -9.90
C GLN A 74 -0.64 0.46 -9.28
N THR A 75 -1.15 1.67 -9.16
CA THR A 75 -0.39 2.72 -8.50
C THR A 75 -0.30 2.44 -7.01
N PRO A 76 0.74 2.95 -6.34
CA PRO A 76 0.81 2.81 -4.87
C PRO A 76 -0.44 3.32 -4.18
N ASN A 77 -0.99 4.43 -4.66
CA ASN A 77 -2.20 5.00 -4.06
C ASN A 77 -3.39 4.06 -4.17
N GLU A 78 -3.55 3.43 -5.33
CA GLU A 78 -4.63 2.46 -5.52
C GLU A 78 -4.51 1.27 -4.58
N VAL A 79 -3.28 0.77 -4.41
CA VAL A 79 -3.03 -0.36 -3.51
C VAL A 79 -3.28 0.04 -2.07
N GLN A 80 -2.77 1.20 -1.68
CA GLN A 80 -2.96 1.71 -0.31
C GLN A 80 -4.44 1.87 0.02
N HIS A 81 -5.20 2.42 -0.90
CA HIS A 81 -6.63 2.60 -0.71
C HIS A 81 -7.34 1.24 -0.54
N SER A 82 -6.99 0.29 -1.37
CA SER A 82 -7.60 -1.03 -1.35
C SER A 82 -7.29 -1.77 -0.04
N LEU A 83 -6.04 -1.71 0.41
CA LEU A 83 -5.64 -2.35 1.65
C LEU A 83 -6.26 -1.70 2.87
N LEU A 84 -6.33 -0.38 2.85
CA LEU A 84 -6.97 0.35 3.94
C LEU A 84 -8.45 -0.02 4.04
N ARG A 85 -9.13 -0.12 2.89
CA ARG A 85 -10.52 -0.51 2.85
C ARG A 85 -10.73 -1.88 3.47
N ARG A 86 -9.87 -2.84 3.14
CA ARG A 86 -9.95 -4.18 3.71
C ARG A 86 -9.75 -4.18 5.21
N LEU A 87 -8.77 -3.40 5.67
CA LEU A 87 -8.50 -3.28 7.10
C LEU A 87 -9.70 -2.68 7.82
N MET A 88 -10.24 -1.62 7.25
CA MET A 88 -11.39 -0.93 7.82
C MET A 88 -12.59 -1.87 7.94
N ASP A 89 -12.85 -2.65 6.90
CA ASP A 89 -13.96 -3.59 6.91
C ASP A 89 -13.76 -4.70 7.92
N LYS A 90 -12.54 -5.21 8.02
CA LYS A 90 -12.27 -6.35 8.90
C LYS A 90 -12.16 -5.98 10.36
N VAL A 91 -11.62 -4.81 10.66
CA VAL A 91 -11.29 -4.43 12.03
C VAL A 91 -12.25 -3.40 12.59
N PHE A 92 -12.72 -2.49 11.75
CA PHE A 92 -13.54 -1.36 12.18
C PHE A 92 -14.96 -1.42 11.65
N GLU A 93 -15.36 -2.59 11.19
CA GLU A 93 -16.74 -2.84 10.72
C GLU A 93 -17.20 -1.82 9.68
N GLY A 94 -16.27 -1.41 8.83
CA GLY A 94 -16.55 -0.48 7.74
C GLY A 94 -16.65 0.97 8.15
N SER A 95 -16.28 1.31 9.36
CA SER A 95 -16.45 2.65 9.88
C SER A 95 -15.17 3.49 9.77
N PRO A 96 -15.14 4.48 8.86
CA PRO A 96 -13.98 5.37 8.79
C PRO A 96 -13.77 6.16 10.07
N SER A 97 -14.85 6.57 10.73
CA SER A 97 -14.70 7.37 11.93
C SER A 97 -14.12 6.56 13.08
N ALA A 98 -14.44 5.26 13.15
CA ALA A 98 -13.82 4.39 14.17
C ALA A 98 -12.33 4.26 13.93
N LEU A 99 -11.92 4.14 12.69
CA LEU A 99 -10.51 4.09 12.33
C LEU A 99 -9.79 5.35 12.77
N VAL A 100 -10.37 6.50 12.42
CA VAL A 100 -9.75 7.80 12.74
C VAL A 100 -9.71 8.01 14.25
N GLN A 101 -10.79 7.64 14.96
CA GLN A 101 -10.80 7.77 16.40
C GLN A 101 -9.69 6.97 17.05
N THR A 102 -9.51 5.73 16.60
CA THR A 102 -8.45 4.88 17.14
C THR A 102 -7.09 5.51 16.89
N LEU A 103 -6.88 6.04 15.70
CA LEU A 103 -5.62 6.67 15.34
C LEU A 103 -5.33 7.90 16.20
N VAL A 104 -6.34 8.75 16.38
CA VAL A 104 -6.16 10.02 17.07
C VAL A 104 -6.02 9.83 18.58
N GLN A 105 -6.66 8.82 19.12
CA GLN A 105 -6.63 8.56 20.57
C GLN A 105 -5.35 7.92 21.05
N ARG A 106 -4.51 7.45 20.15
CA ARG A 106 -3.25 6.84 20.53
C ARG A 106 -2.31 7.86 21.14
N GLU A 107 -1.63 7.46 22.18
CA GLU A 107 -0.72 8.36 22.87
C GLU A 107 0.57 8.60 22.11
N ASP A 108 0.91 7.72 21.20
CA ASP A 108 2.12 7.85 20.39
C ASP A 108 1.99 8.85 19.26
N LEU A 109 0.81 9.41 19.04
CA LEU A 109 0.64 10.49 18.08
C LEU A 109 1.05 11.81 18.71
N SER A 110 1.98 12.50 18.07
CA SER A 110 2.40 13.81 18.52
C SER A 110 1.33 14.86 18.23
N ASP A 111 1.43 16.01 18.90
CA ASP A 111 0.52 17.11 18.63
C ASP A 111 0.65 17.60 17.21
N ASP A 112 1.85 17.60 16.66
CA ASP A 112 2.07 18.00 15.28
C ASP A 112 1.40 17.05 14.32
N GLU A 113 1.48 15.76 14.59
CA GLU A 113 0.82 14.77 13.75
C GLU A 113 -0.68 14.90 13.80
N ARG A 114 -1.23 15.16 14.99
CA ARG A 114 -2.67 15.37 15.12
C ARG A 114 -3.14 16.59 14.35
N ALA A 115 -2.36 17.66 14.43
CA ALA A 115 -2.67 18.87 13.69
C ALA A 115 -2.63 18.64 12.19
N GLU A 116 -1.67 17.86 11.76
CA GLU A 116 -1.54 17.52 10.34
C GLU A 116 -2.75 16.72 9.86
N ILE A 117 -3.18 15.74 10.64
CA ILE A 117 -4.36 14.93 10.28
C ILE A 117 -5.60 15.81 10.21
N ARG A 118 -5.76 16.71 11.18
CA ARG A 118 -6.90 17.62 11.18
C ARG A 118 -6.89 18.53 9.95
N ALA A 119 -5.72 19.02 9.59
CA ALA A 119 -5.58 19.86 8.41
C ALA A 119 -5.96 19.11 7.13
N LEU A 120 -5.58 17.83 7.05
CA LEU A 120 -5.93 17.01 5.89
C LEU A 120 -7.45 16.81 5.79
N ILE A 121 -8.11 16.58 6.91
CA ILE A 121 -9.56 16.39 6.92
C ILE A 121 -10.26 17.69 6.51
N ASP A 122 -9.80 18.82 7.04
CA ASP A 122 -10.37 20.11 6.69
C ASP A 122 -10.22 20.42 5.21
N ALA A 123 -9.06 20.07 4.65
CA ALA A 123 -8.82 20.28 3.22
C ALA A 123 -9.75 19.43 2.37
N LEU A 124 -10.05 18.22 2.80
CA LEU A 124 -11.00 17.37 2.09
C LEU A 124 -12.41 17.91 2.17
N ASP A 125 -12.79 18.45 3.32
CA ASP A 125 -14.11 19.06 3.48
C ASP A 125 -14.27 20.25 2.53
N GLU A 126 -13.22 21.04 2.36
CA GLU A 126 -13.25 22.15 1.43
C GLU A 126 -13.42 21.70 -0.01
N GLN A 127 -12.79 20.58 -0.36
CA GLN A 127 -12.95 20.02 -1.70
C GLN A 127 -14.35 19.51 -1.92
N ASP A 128 -14.94 18.89 -0.92
CA ASP A 128 -16.29 18.38 -1.01
C ASP A 128 -17.31 19.50 -1.10
N ALA A 129 -16.96 20.67 -0.57
CA ALA A 129 -17.83 21.83 -0.63
C ALA A 129 -17.63 22.63 -1.91
N ASP A 130 -16.99 22.04 -2.91
CA ASP A 130 -16.72 22.67 -4.18
C ASP A 130 -18.00 23.23 -4.80
N PRO A 131 -17.95 24.42 -5.33
CA PRO A 131 -19.11 25.04 -6.00
C PRO A 131 -19.69 24.20 -7.13
N ASP A 132 -18.92 23.29 -7.67
CA ASP A 132 -19.45 22.42 -8.71
C ASP A 132 -20.65 21.64 -8.25
N ASP A 133 -20.67 21.25 -7.00
CA ASP A 133 -21.80 20.53 -6.45
C ASP A 133 -23.05 21.40 -6.45
N THR A 134 -22.89 22.67 -6.18
CA THR A 134 -24.02 23.57 -6.21
C THR A 134 -24.45 23.89 -7.62
N GLY A 135 -23.49 23.89 -8.53
CA GLY A 135 -23.79 24.13 -9.93
C GLY A 135 -24.68 23.05 -10.51
N SER A 136 -24.53 21.86 -10.05
CA SER A 136 -25.29 20.74 -10.57
C SER A 136 -26.76 20.79 -10.17
N ASP A 137 -27.07 21.59 -9.22
CA ASP A 137 -28.45 21.67 -8.73
C ASP A 137 -29.37 22.45 -9.65
N SER A 138 -28.82 23.28 -10.46
CA SER A 138 -29.64 24.10 -11.32
C SER A 138 -30.19 23.38 -12.51
#